data_7b45faeeac92a02f6c4612b4e463375a
#
_entry.id   7b45faeeac92a02f6c4612b4e463375a
#
_cell.length_a   1.000
_cell.length_b   1.000
_cell.length_c   1.000
_cell.angle_alpha   90.00
_cell.angle_beta   90.00
_cell.angle_gamma   90.00
#
_symmetry.space_group_name_H-M   'P 1'
#
loop_
_entity.id
_entity.type
_entity.pdbx_description
1 polymer ?
#
loop_
_entity_poly.entity_id
_entity_poly.type
_entity_poly.pdbx_seq_one_letter_code
_entity_poly.pdbx_strand_id
1 'polypeptide(L)'
;VAGRPTRYTYYTADLATGVITDELPLYDVTFSTELNEAGEFRARLPLGDPRITVHRPRELTEPGRAALYVERDGVLVWGGVVWTVKYTSADQHLEIGAAGFLSYFDHRRVLPAAFDPAGTDLASVSVPFTDRDQSDIARELVAVAQAHPGGDIRVRPESTALSGVTRTLVYPGSDLKSTGEALRELASLEDGPDFVIDMAYGSDGRPVRRLRVGTPQLGRQGTPHVWEYGANLIGYTWPADGASTATRVFALGEQGENGQLVAVAEDRDTGRPLTETEVSYVHLTDAELLRSQARSALAAVSAPVVLPELTVRADLEPVLGSYQVGDDALVVIKDVFFPEGTQFGVRITGIEVTPGNDAGEEQVQLTVTPATGTP
;
A
#
# COMPACT_ATOMS: atom_id res chain seq x y z
N VAL A 1 -10.68 -23.21 25.63
CA VAL A 1 -12.00 -23.12 24.98
C VAL A 1 -11.69 -23.01 23.49
N ALA A 2 -12.03 -24.04 22.69
CA ALA A 2 -11.90 -23.97 21.25
C ALA A 2 -12.78 -22.81 20.75
N GLY A 3 -12.18 -21.78 20.21
CA GLY A 3 -12.89 -20.65 19.64
C GLY A 3 -13.77 -21.13 18.47
N ARG A 4 -14.83 -20.38 18.18
CA ARG A 4 -15.62 -20.62 16.96
C ARG A 4 -14.70 -20.47 15.76
N PRO A 5 -14.74 -21.38 14.77
CA PRO A 5 -13.90 -21.24 13.58
C PRO A 5 -14.20 -19.90 12.87
N THR A 6 -13.17 -19.18 12.51
CA THR A 6 -13.27 -17.94 11.75
C THR A 6 -13.97 -18.21 10.43
N ARG A 7 -14.96 -17.37 10.09
CA ARG A 7 -15.72 -17.50 8.84
C ARG A 7 -15.32 -16.41 7.87
N TYR A 8 -14.93 -16.81 6.67
CA TYR A 8 -14.75 -15.93 5.53
C TYR A 8 -15.90 -16.04 4.55
N THR A 9 -16.34 -14.88 4.04
CA THR A 9 -17.36 -14.79 3.00
C THR A 9 -16.86 -13.86 1.91
N TYR A 10 -17.08 -14.21 0.66
CA TYR A 10 -16.58 -13.48 -0.50
C TYR A 10 -17.76 -13.02 -1.36
N TYR A 11 -17.86 -11.71 -1.55
CA TYR A 11 -18.93 -11.10 -2.33
C TYR A 11 -18.41 -10.47 -3.60
N THR A 12 -19.13 -10.65 -4.70
CA THR A 12 -18.98 -9.80 -5.87
C THR A 12 -19.99 -8.68 -5.86
N ALA A 13 -19.63 -7.56 -6.49
CA ALA A 13 -20.49 -6.40 -6.63
C ALA A 13 -20.22 -5.72 -7.98
N ASP A 14 -21.17 -4.94 -8.45
CA ASP A 14 -20.93 -4.02 -9.57
C ASP A 14 -20.02 -2.88 -9.10
N LEU A 15 -18.92 -2.64 -9.83
CA LEU A 15 -17.88 -1.68 -9.43
C LEU A 15 -18.42 -0.25 -9.33
N ALA A 16 -19.27 0.17 -10.27
CA ALA A 16 -19.77 1.54 -10.33
C ALA A 16 -20.86 1.82 -9.29
N THR A 17 -21.75 0.85 -9.07
CA THR A 17 -22.88 1.05 -8.15
C THR A 17 -22.59 0.60 -6.72
N GLY A 18 -21.60 -0.28 -6.52
CA GLY A 18 -21.29 -0.90 -5.24
C GLY A 18 -22.36 -1.90 -4.77
N VAL A 19 -23.32 -2.26 -5.61
CA VAL A 19 -24.37 -3.21 -5.27
C VAL A 19 -23.82 -4.61 -5.31
N ILE A 20 -23.92 -5.35 -4.19
CA ILE A 20 -23.54 -6.77 -4.12
C ILE A 20 -24.41 -7.55 -5.10
N THR A 21 -23.77 -8.38 -5.91
CA THR A 21 -24.42 -9.18 -6.95
C THR A 21 -24.56 -10.63 -6.56
N ASP A 22 -23.58 -11.21 -5.86
CA ASP A 22 -23.62 -12.60 -5.42
C ASP A 22 -22.53 -12.90 -4.37
N GLU A 23 -22.64 -14.04 -3.70
CA GLU A 23 -21.60 -14.65 -2.86
C GLU A 23 -20.89 -15.75 -3.66
N LEU A 24 -19.56 -15.77 -3.62
CA LEU A 24 -18.75 -16.76 -4.32
C LEU A 24 -18.08 -17.72 -3.36
N PRO A 25 -18.17 -19.05 -3.59
CA PRO A 25 -17.48 -20.07 -2.80
C PRO A 25 -16.02 -20.20 -3.23
N LEU A 26 -15.22 -19.19 -2.89
CA LEU A 26 -13.80 -19.14 -3.25
C LEU A 26 -12.96 -20.04 -2.34
N TYR A 27 -11.89 -20.60 -2.91
CA TYR A 27 -10.86 -21.36 -2.18
C TYR A 27 -9.47 -20.94 -2.64
N ASP A 28 -8.40 -21.39 -1.94
CA ASP A 28 -7.02 -20.98 -2.15
C ASP A 28 -6.89 -19.44 -2.17
N VAL A 29 -7.54 -18.81 -1.21
CA VAL A 29 -7.61 -17.35 -1.12
C VAL A 29 -6.38 -16.80 -0.43
N THR A 30 -5.82 -15.74 -1.00
CA THR A 30 -4.81 -14.90 -0.37
C THR A 30 -5.13 -13.45 -0.71
N PHE A 31 -5.02 -12.54 0.26
CA PHE A 31 -5.19 -11.12 0.02
C PHE A 31 -4.25 -10.28 0.88
N SER A 32 -3.84 -9.13 0.36
CA SER A 32 -2.99 -8.18 1.08
C SER A 32 -3.59 -6.79 1.14
N THR A 33 -3.28 -6.09 2.21
CA THR A 33 -3.48 -4.64 2.36
C THR A 33 -2.12 -4.00 2.55
N GLU A 34 -1.83 -2.96 1.78
CA GLU A 34 -0.55 -2.28 1.78
C GLU A 34 -0.74 -0.77 1.98
N LEU A 35 0.16 -0.17 2.75
CA LEU A 35 0.17 1.26 2.98
C LEU A 35 0.60 1.97 1.70
N ASN A 36 -0.14 2.98 1.27
CA ASN A 36 0.08 3.77 0.05
C ASN A 36 0.01 2.97 -1.27
N GLU A 37 -0.40 1.69 -1.20
CA GLU A 37 -0.49 0.78 -2.34
C GLU A 37 -1.84 0.05 -2.40
N ALA A 38 -2.08 -0.64 -3.52
CA ALA A 38 -3.38 -1.27 -3.76
C ALA A 38 -3.60 -2.57 -2.97
N GLY A 39 -2.53 -3.30 -2.67
CA GLY A 39 -2.62 -4.69 -2.24
C GLY A 39 -3.20 -5.62 -3.32
N GLU A 40 -3.07 -6.91 -3.13
CA GLU A 40 -3.48 -7.93 -4.10
C GLU A 40 -4.52 -8.88 -3.51
N PHE A 41 -5.22 -9.58 -4.41
CA PHE A 41 -6.10 -10.69 -4.08
C PHE A 41 -5.98 -11.78 -5.14
N ARG A 42 -5.90 -13.01 -4.69
CA ARG A 42 -5.90 -14.20 -5.54
C ARG A 42 -6.82 -15.26 -4.94
N ALA A 43 -7.56 -15.93 -5.80
CA ALA A 43 -8.45 -17.03 -5.39
C ALA A 43 -8.80 -17.93 -6.56
N ARG A 44 -9.42 -19.07 -6.24
CA ARG A 44 -10.00 -19.98 -7.21
C ARG A 44 -11.49 -20.17 -6.94
N LEU A 45 -12.27 -20.27 -8.00
CA LEU A 45 -13.70 -20.58 -7.97
C LEU A 45 -13.93 -21.95 -8.63
N PRO A 46 -14.42 -22.97 -7.89
CA PRO A 46 -14.65 -24.30 -8.42
C PRO A 46 -15.99 -24.34 -9.19
N LEU A 47 -15.94 -24.37 -10.51
CA LEU A 47 -17.15 -24.47 -11.34
C LEU A 47 -17.56 -25.91 -11.63
N GLY A 48 -16.67 -26.87 -11.41
CA GLY A 48 -16.90 -28.31 -11.65
C GLY A 48 -17.49 -29.06 -10.46
N ASP A 49 -17.62 -28.45 -9.30
CA ASP A 49 -18.20 -29.12 -8.13
C ASP A 49 -19.75 -29.07 -8.21
N PRO A 50 -20.41 -30.23 -8.33
CA PRO A 50 -21.88 -30.28 -8.47
C PRO A 50 -22.64 -29.77 -7.26
N ARG A 51 -21.98 -29.63 -6.10
CA ARG A 51 -22.56 -29.04 -4.88
C ARG A 51 -22.57 -27.52 -4.91
N ILE A 52 -21.79 -26.93 -5.83
CA ILE A 52 -21.60 -25.49 -5.96
C ILE A 52 -22.31 -25.04 -7.24
N THR A 53 -23.31 -24.20 -7.09
CA THR A 53 -24.01 -23.61 -8.22
C THR A 53 -23.74 -22.11 -8.26
N VAL A 54 -22.90 -21.69 -9.19
CA VAL A 54 -22.70 -20.28 -9.49
C VAL A 54 -23.33 -19.95 -10.83
N HIS A 55 -24.35 -19.10 -10.78
CA HIS A 55 -25.00 -18.66 -12.01
C HIS A 55 -24.20 -17.51 -12.64
N ARG A 56 -23.96 -17.62 -13.96
CA ARG A 56 -23.29 -16.57 -14.74
C ARG A 56 -21.90 -16.15 -14.20
N PRO A 57 -20.97 -17.10 -13.96
CA PRO A 57 -19.67 -16.78 -13.35
C PRO A 57 -18.88 -15.72 -14.14
N ARG A 58 -19.01 -15.69 -15.48
CA ARG A 58 -18.34 -14.70 -16.34
C ARG A 58 -18.82 -13.27 -16.09
N GLU A 59 -20.10 -13.07 -15.80
CA GLU A 59 -20.67 -11.74 -15.52
C GLU A 59 -20.31 -11.30 -14.10
N LEU A 60 -20.33 -12.22 -13.14
CA LEU A 60 -20.01 -11.94 -11.73
C LEU A 60 -18.55 -11.60 -11.50
N THR A 61 -17.66 -12.07 -12.39
CA THR A 61 -16.21 -11.85 -12.26
C THR A 61 -15.64 -11.07 -13.45
N GLU A 62 -16.46 -10.28 -14.17
CA GLU A 62 -16.05 -9.54 -15.36
C GLU A 62 -14.92 -8.56 -15.02
N PRO A 63 -13.71 -8.71 -15.62
CA PRO A 63 -12.57 -7.83 -15.34
C PRO A 63 -12.87 -6.36 -15.63
N GLY A 64 -12.46 -5.47 -14.71
CA GLY A 64 -12.69 -4.03 -14.79
C GLY A 64 -14.12 -3.58 -14.50
N ARG A 65 -15.07 -4.50 -14.30
CA ARG A 65 -16.46 -4.22 -13.97
C ARG A 65 -16.90 -4.76 -12.62
N ALA A 66 -16.39 -5.93 -12.25
CA ALA A 66 -16.69 -6.53 -10.96
C ALA A 66 -15.78 -5.98 -9.86
N ALA A 67 -16.38 -5.65 -8.72
CA ALA A 67 -15.68 -5.47 -7.46
C ALA A 67 -15.78 -6.76 -6.64
N LEU A 68 -14.79 -7.03 -5.79
CA LEU A 68 -14.76 -8.14 -4.87
C LEU A 68 -14.56 -7.63 -3.45
N TYR A 69 -15.26 -8.23 -2.49
CA TYR A 69 -15.12 -7.94 -1.06
C TYR A 69 -14.86 -9.21 -0.28
N VAL A 70 -14.04 -9.10 0.75
CA VAL A 70 -13.77 -10.15 1.72
C VAL A 70 -14.35 -9.72 3.06
N GLU A 71 -15.23 -10.56 3.60
CA GLU A 71 -15.78 -10.42 4.95
C GLU A 71 -15.18 -11.50 5.85
N ARG A 72 -14.77 -11.11 7.06
CA ARG A 72 -14.30 -11.98 8.13
C ARG A 72 -15.18 -11.77 9.35
N ASP A 73 -15.91 -12.81 9.75
CA ASP A 73 -16.81 -12.77 10.93
C ASP A 73 -17.78 -11.57 10.97
N GLY A 74 -18.32 -11.18 9.79
CA GLY A 74 -19.26 -10.07 9.66
C GLY A 74 -18.62 -8.69 9.52
N VAL A 75 -17.28 -8.61 9.38
CA VAL A 75 -16.53 -7.36 9.15
C VAL A 75 -15.88 -7.41 7.78
N LEU A 76 -16.05 -6.35 6.98
CA LEU A 76 -15.30 -6.21 5.72
C LEU A 76 -13.83 -5.94 6.03
N VAL A 77 -12.95 -6.82 5.55
CA VAL A 77 -11.51 -6.74 5.79
C VAL A 77 -10.71 -6.42 4.54
N TRP A 78 -11.28 -6.63 3.36
CA TRP A 78 -10.64 -6.33 2.09
C TRP A 78 -11.67 -6.05 0.98
N GLY A 79 -11.27 -5.30 -0.04
CA GLY A 79 -12.04 -5.13 -1.26
C GLY A 79 -11.24 -4.46 -2.36
N GLY A 80 -11.59 -4.79 -3.60
CA GLY A 80 -10.86 -4.31 -4.76
C GLY A 80 -11.60 -4.56 -6.06
N VAL A 81 -10.88 -4.35 -7.16
CA VAL A 81 -11.36 -4.52 -8.53
C VAL A 81 -10.84 -5.83 -9.09
N VAL A 82 -11.70 -6.64 -9.68
CA VAL A 82 -11.30 -7.83 -10.44
C VAL A 82 -10.62 -7.37 -11.73
N TRP A 83 -9.34 -7.71 -11.91
CA TRP A 83 -8.56 -7.32 -13.08
C TRP A 83 -8.27 -8.50 -14.01
N THR A 84 -8.13 -9.70 -13.46
CA THR A 84 -7.79 -10.87 -14.26
C THR A 84 -8.65 -12.06 -13.90
N VAL A 85 -9.05 -12.80 -14.91
CA VAL A 85 -9.79 -14.04 -14.78
C VAL A 85 -9.25 -15.04 -15.79
N LYS A 86 -8.94 -16.25 -15.32
CA LYS A 86 -8.47 -17.34 -16.18
C LYS A 86 -9.26 -18.62 -15.91
N TYR A 87 -10.01 -19.06 -16.90
CA TYR A 87 -10.72 -20.34 -16.84
C TYR A 87 -9.89 -21.47 -17.42
N THR A 88 -9.79 -22.57 -16.66
CA THR A 88 -9.14 -23.80 -17.10
C THR A 88 -10.19 -24.89 -17.24
N SER A 89 -10.46 -25.33 -18.48
CA SER A 89 -11.51 -26.28 -18.76
C SER A 89 -11.22 -27.71 -18.30
N ALA A 90 -9.94 -28.07 -18.17
CA ALA A 90 -9.53 -29.39 -17.68
C ALA A 90 -9.92 -29.61 -16.22
N ASP A 91 -9.71 -28.60 -15.39
CA ASP A 91 -9.96 -28.65 -13.94
C ASP A 91 -11.27 -27.97 -13.55
N GLN A 92 -11.97 -27.37 -14.52
CA GLN A 92 -13.22 -26.64 -14.34
C GLN A 92 -13.18 -25.62 -13.20
N HIS A 93 -12.07 -24.90 -13.07
CA HIS A 93 -11.94 -23.81 -12.11
C HIS A 93 -11.62 -22.48 -12.80
N LEU A 94 -11.94 -21.42 -12.11
CA LEU A 94 -11.67 -20.04 -12.50
C LEU A 94 -10.66 -19.44 -11.50
N GLU A 95 -9.49 -19.05 -12.00
CA GLU A 95 -8.53 -18.25 -11.24
C GLU A 95 -8.94 -16.78 -11.31
N ILE A 96 -9.02 -16.12 -10.18
CA ILE A 96 -9.42 -14.70 -10.04
C ILE A 96 -8.26 -13.94 -9.45
N GLY A 97 -7.84 -12.88 -10.14
CA GLY A 97 -6.88 -11.89 -9.64
C GLY A 97 -7.57 -10.53 -9.51
N ALA A 98 -7.45 -9.93 -8.34
CA ALA A 98 -7.96 -8.59 -8.07
C ALA A 98 -6.91 -7.75 -7.34
N ALA A 99 -7.08 -6.44 -7.36
CA ALA A 99 -6.25 -5.51 -6.60
C ALA A 99 -7.14 -4.49 -5.89
N GLY A 100 -6.67 -3.98 -4.76
CA GLY A 100 -7.41 -3.01 -3.96
C GLY A 100 -7.89 -1.80 -4.77
N PHE A 101 -8.90 -1.08 -4.28
CA PHE A 101 -9.55 -0.01 -5.05
C PHE A 101 -8.61 1.11 -5.50
N LEU A 102 -7.42 1.26 -4.90
CA LEU A 102 -6.41 2.19 -5.40
C LEU A 102 -5.99 1.86 -6.84
N SER A 103 -5.94 0.59 -7.21
CA SER A 103 -5.58 0.13 -8.55
C SER A 103 -6.48 0.71 -9.67
N TYR A 104 -7.72 1.04 -9.36
CA TYR A 104 -8.59 1.76 -10.30
C TYR A 104 -8.02 3.13 -10.69
N PHE A 105 -7.42 3.83 -9.72
CA PHE A 105 -6.85 5.16 -9.94
C PHE A 105 -5.55 5.14 -10.76
N ASP A 106 -4.91 4.00 -10.92
CA ASP A 106 -3.81 3.82 -11.88
C ASP A 106 -4.30 3.90 -13.35
N HIS A 107 -5.57 3.59 -13.56
CA HIS A 107 -6.24 3.70 -14.86
C HIS A 107 -6.97 5.05 -15.05
N ARG A 108 -6.90 5.97 -14.07
CA ARG A 108 -7.49 7.32 -14.15
C ARG A 108 -6.40 8.37 -14.33
N ARG A 109 -6.64 9.35 -15.19
CA ARG A 109 -5.69 10.45 -15.41
C ARG A 109 -6.08 11.67 -14.59
N VAL A 110 -5.09 12.43 -14.12
CA VAL A 110 -5.32 13.71 -13.44
C VAL A 110 -5.65 14.77 -14.49
N LEU A 111 -6.92 14.91 -14.77
CA LEU A 111 -7.46 15.88 -15.75
C LEU A 111 -8.60 16.68 -15.11
N PRO A 112 -8.80 17.96 -15.49
CA PRO A 112 -9.89 18.76 -14.97
C PRO A 112 -11.25 18.09 -15.19
N ALA A 113 -12.20 18.22 -14.25
CA ALA A 113 -13.53 17.64 -14.38
C ALA A 113 -14.28 18.10 -15.65
N ALA A 114 -13.95 19.29 -16.17
CA ALA A 114 -14.51 19.84 -17.41
C ALA A 114 -13.78 19.36 -18.68
N PHE A 115 -12.84 18.41 -18.58
CA PHE A 115 -12.15 17.88 -19.75
C PHE A 115 -13.14 17.21 -20.71
N ASP A 116 -13.10 17.68 -21.97
CA ASP A 116 -13.86 17.10 -23.07
C ASP A 116 -12.90 16.41 -24.05
N PRO A 117 -12.96 15.07 -24.20
CA PRO A 117 -12.07 14.35 -25.10
C PRO A 117 -12.23 14.74 -26.58
N ALA A 118 -13.36 15.34 -26.96
CA ALA A 118 -13.63 15.73 -28.34
C ALA A 118 -13.05 17.11 -28.71
N GLY A 119 -12.77 17.97 -27.73
CA GLY A 119 -12.38 19.36 -28.03
C GLY A 119 -11.32 20.00 -27.15
N THR A 120 -10.88 19.32 -26.06
CA THR A 120 -9.88 19.89 -25.16
C THR A 120 -8.47 19.54 -25.61
N ASP A 121 -7.65 20.56 -25.85
CA ASP A 121 -6.20 20.39 -26.04
C ASP A 121 -5.53 20.08 -24.70
N LEU A 122 -4.93 18.90 -24.56
CA LEU A 122 -4.24 18.46 -23.35
C LEU A 122 -3.09 19.40 -22.92
N ALA A 123 -2.43 20.05 -23.88
CA ALA A 123 -1.36 20.99 -23.56
C ALA A 123 -1.88 22.29 -22.94
N SER A 124 -3.17 22.58 -23.09
CA SER A 124 -3.81 23.81 -22.57
C SER A 124 -4.44 23.68 -21.20
N VAL A 125 -4.47 22.45 -20.63
CA VAL A 125 -5.17 22.17 -19.36
C VAL A 125 -4.21 21.65 -18.31
N SER A 126 -4.51 21.95 -17.05
CA SER A 126 -3.79 21.43 -15.89
C SER A 126 -4.70 21.34 -14.69
N VAL A 127 -4.31 20.56 -13.69
CA VAL A 127 -4.94 20.54 -12.35
C VAL A 127 -3.93 21.14 -11.36
N PRO A 128 -4.08 22.41 -10.99
CA PRO A 128 -3.20 23.08 -10.05
C PRO A 128 -3.70 22.96 -8.61
N PHE A 129 -2.76 22.78 -7.69
CA PHE A 129 -2.93 22.89 -6.26
C PHE A 129 -1.96 23.96 -5.77
N THR A 130 -2.45 25.10 -5.30
CA THR A 130 -1.62 26.24 -4.84
C THR A 130 -1.85 26.44 -3.35
N ASP A 131 -0.78 26.36 -2.56
CA ASP A 131 -0.80 26.52 -1.10
C ASP A 131 -1.91 25.66 -0.45
N ARG A 132 -2.06 24.44 -0.94
CA ARG A 132 -3.11 23.51 -0.52
C ARG A 132 -2.56 22.52 0.51
N ASP A 133 -3.34 22.21 1.56
CA ASP A 133 -3.00 21.16 2.50
C ASP A 133 -2.86 19.81 1.77
N GLN A 134 -1.78 19.07 2.05
CA GLN A 134 -1.47 17.83 1.34
C GLN A 134 -2.52 16.74 1.52
N SER A 135 -3.22 16.71 2.67
CA SER A 135 -4.32 15.75 2.87
C SER A 135 -5.54 16.11 2.01
N ASP A 136 -5.78 17.40 1.77
CA ASP A 136 -6.79 17.84 0.82
C ASP A 136 -6.38 17.52 -0.62
N ILE A 137 -5.09 17.69 -0.97
CA ILE A 137 -4.61 17.31 -2.31
C ILE A 137 -4.89 15.83 -2.58
N ALA A 138 -4.61 14.93 -1.63
CA ALA A 138 -4.91 13.50 -1.77
C ALA A 138 -6.42 13.25 -2.01
N ARG A 139 -7.28 13.91 -1.25
CA ARG A 139 -8.74 13.80 -1.40
C ARG A 139 -9.24 14.36 -2.74
N GLU A 140 -8.71 15.51 -3.13
CA GLU A 140 -9.09 16.19 -4.37
C GLU A 140 -8.61 15.44 -5.62
N LEU A 141 -7.43 14.80 -5.59
CA LEU A 141 -6.97 13.92 -6.66
C LEU A 141 -7.98 12.78 -6.92
N VAL A 142 -8.45 12.13 -5.85
CA VAL A 142 -9.48 11.07 -5.95
C VAL A 142 -10.81 11.66 -6.43
N ALA A 143 -11.22 12.83 -5.93
CA ALA A 143 -12.46 13.48 -6.32
C ALA A 143 -12.45 13.89 -7.80
N VAL A 144 -11.36 14.49 -8.28
CA VAL A 144 -11.18 14.88 -9.69
C VAL A 144 -11.27 13.67 -10.60
N ALA A 145 -10.60 12.57 -10.27
CA ALA A 145 -10.65 11.33 -11.05
C ALA A 145 -12.07 10.76 -11.15
N GLN A 146 -12.87 10.88 -10.09
CA GLN A 146 -14.25 10.39 -10.04
C GLN A 146 -15.29 11.36 -10.64
N ALA A 147 -14.93 12.62 -10.85
CA ALA A 147 -15.85 13.63 -11.39
C ALA A 147 -16.19 13.43 -12.88
N HIS A 148 -15.39 12.65 -13.62
CA HIS A 148 -15.67 12.37 -15.03
C HIS A 148 -16.82 11.38 -15.20
N PRO A 149 -17.62 11.50 -16.28
CA PRO A 149 -18.69 10.55 -16.57
C PRO A 149 -18.20 9.09 -16.56
N GLY A 150 -18.86 8.24 -15.77
CA GLY A 150 -18.47 6.84 -15.57
C GLY A 150 -17.24 6.62 -14.70
N GLY A 151 -16.66 7.67 -14.14
CA GLY A 151 -15.44 7.61 -13.32
C GLY A 151 -15.68 7.37 -11.82
N ASP A 152 -16.91 7.53 -11.34
CA ASP A 152 -17.22 7.43 -9.90
C ASP A 152 -17.42 5.97 -9.46
N ILE A 153 -16.42 5.43 -8.75
CA ILE A 153 -16.49 4.14 -8.08
C ILE A 153 -16.83 4.27 -6.59
N ARG A 154 -17.34 5.41 -6.16
CA ARG A 154 -17.84 5.68 -4.80
C ARG A 154 -16.79 5.60 -3.69
N VAL A 155 -15.54 5.88 -3.96
CA VAL A 155 -14.55 6.13 -2.93
C VAL A 155 -14.78 7.51 -2.33
N ARG A 156 -14.95 7.59 -1.02
CA ARG A 156 -15.23 8.85 -0.30
C ARG A 156 -14.21 9.06 0.82
N PRO A 157 -13.81 10.30 1.09
CA PRO A 157 -12.92 10.56 2.22
C PRO A 157 -13.62 10.21 3.55
N GLU A 158 -12.88 9.53 4.44
CA GLU A 158 -13.36 9.22 5.80
C GLU A 158 -13.40 10.48 6.68
N SER A 159 -12.43 11.38 6.46
CA SER A 159 -12.23 12.58 7.28
C SER A 159 -11.86 13.76 6.40
N THR A 160 -12.10 14.97 6.92
CA THR A 160 -11.64 16.25 6.37
C THR A 160 -10.52 16.88 7.20
N ALA A 161 -9.91 16.12 8.11
CA ALA A 161 -8.79 16.60 8.93
C ALA A 161 -7.63 17.06 8.04
N LEU A 162 -7.01 18.18 8.41
CA LEU A 162 -5.88 18.76 7.71
C LEU A 162 -4.56 18.30 8.33
N SER A 163 -3.53 18.25 7.50
CA SER A 163 -2.17 17.92 7.95
C SER A 163 -1.43 19.10 8.58
N GLY A 164 -1.78 20.32 8.17
CA GLY A 164 -1.01 21.52 8.47
C GLY A 164 0.22 21.70 7.56
N VAL A 165 0.49 20.75 6.64
CA VAL A 165 1.56 20.85 5.65
C VAL A 165 0.94 21.26 4.31
N THR A 166 1.35 22.42 3.80
CA THR A 166 0.85 22.93 2.51
C THR A 166 1.83 22.64 1.38
N ARG A 167 1.29 22.40 0.19
CA ARG A 167 2.06 22.12 -1.02
C ARG A 167 1.53 22.93 -2.20
N THR A 168 2.42 23.23 -3.13
CA THR A 168 2.07 23.74 -4.45
C THR A 168 2.51 22.73 -5.50
N LEU A 169 1.53 22.10 -6.16
CA LEU A 169 1.73 21.07 -7.17
C LEU A 169 0.88 21.40 -8.39
N VAL A 170 1.39 21.09 -9.57
CA VAL A 170 0.66 21.27 -10.83
C VAL A 170 0.79 19.98 -11.65
N TYR A 171 -0.33 19.49 -12.11
CA TYR A 171 -0.39 18.31 -12.99
C TYR A 171 -0.82 18.76 -14.39
N PRO A 172 0.13 18.95 -15.33
CA PRO A 172 -0.18 19.29 -16.72
C PRO A 172 -0.96 18.14 -17.39
N GLY A 173 -1.98 18.48 -18.16
CA GLY A 173 -2.77 17.48 -18.89
C GLY A 173 -1.95 16.69 -19.91
N SER A 174 -0.91 17.34 -20.50
CA SER A 174 0.03 16.70 -21.42
C SER A 174 0.80 15.52 -20.83
N ASP A 175 1.02 15.51 -19.51
CA ASP A 175 1.80 14.47 -18.83
C ASP A 175 1.00 13.17 -18.66
N LEU A 176 -0.32 13.25 -18.78
CA LEU A 176 -1.24 12.13 -18.62
C LEU A 176 -0.96 11.28 -17.36
N LYS A 177 -0.48 11.95 -16.31
CA LYS A 177 -0.14 11.30 -15.03
C LYS A 177 -1.34 10.56 -14.48
N SER A 178 -1.15 9.32 -14.00
CA SER A 178 -2.24 8.60 -13.35
C SER A 178 -2.51 9.17 -11.95
N THR A 179 -3.75 9.08 -11.50
CA THR A 179 -4.13 9.53 -10.15
C THR A 179 -3.45 8.69 -9.08
N GLY A 180 -3.32 7.37 -9.30
CA GLY A 180 -2.60 6.48 -8.38
C GLY A 180 -1.14 6.86 -8.24
N GLU A 181 -0.45 7.13 -9.36
CA GLU A 181 0.94 7.62 -9.35
C GLU A 181 1.07 8.97 -8.63
N ALA A 182 0.15 9.92 -8.90
CA ALA A 182 0.15 11.22 -8.23
C ALA A 182 -0.03 11.10 -6.70
N LEU A 183 -0.86 10.17 -6.23
CA LEU A 183 -1.03 9.87 -4.80
C LEU A 183 0.24 9.29 -4.19
N ARG A 184 0.89 8.32 -4.86
CA ARG A 184 2.15 7.73 -4.38
C ARG A 184 3.29 8.75 -4.35
N GLU A 185 3.40 9.59 -5.36
CA GLU A 185 4.37 10.70 -5.37
C GLU A 185 4.14 11.66 -4.20
N LEU A 186 2.88 12.02 -3.93
CA LEU A 186 2.54 12.88 -2.80
C LEU A 186 2.94 12.23 -1.46
N ALA A 187 2.70 10.93 -1.30
CA ALA A 187 3.09 10.17 -0.11
C ALA A 187 4.62 10.05 0.04
N SER A 188 5.36 10.00 -1.06
CA SER A 188 6.81 9.88 -1.05
C SER A 188 7.57 11.17 -0.75
N LEU A 189 6.88 12.32 -0.71
CA LEU A 189 7.51 13.59 -0.33
C LEU A 189 7.91 13.57 1.15
N GLU A 190 8.90 14.39 1.51
CA GLU A 190 9.24 14.64 2.90
C GLU A 190 7.99 15.08 3.67
N ASP A 191 7.68 14.41 4.79
CA ASP A 191 6.44 14.58 5.56
C ASP A 191 5.15 14.37 4.73
N GLY A 192 5.24 13.57 3.66
CA GLY A 192 4.09 13.23 2.83
C GLY A 192 3.02 12.45 3.61
N PRO A 193 1.74 12.54 3.21
CA PRO A 193 0.67 11.86 3.91
C PRO A 193 0.65 10.37 3.57
N ASP A 194 0.35 9.54 4.56
CA ASP A 194 -0.04 8.16 4.26
C ASP A 194 -1.49 8.08 3.82
N PHE A 195 -1.81 7.07 3.04
CA PHE A 195 -3.19 6.79 2.68
C PHE A 195 -3.47 5.29 2.51
N VAL A 196 -4.73 4.94 2.65
CA VAL A 196 -5.26 3.62 2.33
C VAL A 196 -6.72 3.76 1.88
N ILE A 197 -7.16 2.92 0.96
CA ILE A 197 -8.59 2.79 0.66
C ILE A 197 -9.07 1.50 1.34
N ASP A 198 -9.80 1.68 2.43
CA ASP A 198 -10.43 0.60 3.17
C ASP A 198 -11.95 0.54 2.93
N MET A 199 -12.59 -0.44 3.51
CA MET A 199 -14.03 -0.59 3.43
C MET A 199 -14.65 -0.95 4.77
N ALA A 200 -15.90 -0.56 4.92
CA ALA A 200 -16.74 -0.93 6.04
C ALA A 200 -18.19 -1.10 5.58
N TYR A 201 -19.02 -1.64 6.43
CA TYR A 201 -20.45 -1.55 6.21
C TYR A 201 -20.96 -0.15 6.61
N GLY A 202 -21.74 0.45 5.73
CA GLY A 202 -22.48 1.66 6.03
C GLY A 202 -23.66 1.38 6.97
N SER A 203 -24.33 2.44 7.40
CA SER A 203 -25.52 2.32 8.26
C SER A 203 -26.69 1.58 7.59
N ASP A 204 -26.68 1.49 6.28
CA ASP A 204 -27.65 0.76 5.46
C ASP A 204 -27.23 -0.71 5.20
N GLY A 205 -26.13 -1.17 5.80
CA GLY A 205 -25.58 -2.52 5.63
C GLY A 205 -24.88 -2.75 4.29
N ARG A 206 -24.64 -1.71 3.49
CA ARG A 206 -23.92 -1.81 2.21
C ARG A 206 -22.44 -1.50 2.38
N PRO A 207 -21.56 -2.11 1.57
CA PRO A 207 -20.15 -1.75 1.54
C PRO A 207 -19.96 -0.27 1.18
N VAL A 208 -19.16 0.43 1.97
CA VAL A 208 -18.66 1.78 1.68
C VAL A 208 -17.15 1.75 1.52
N ARG A 209 -16.63 2.46 0.54
CA ARG A 209 -15.20 2.58 0.23
C ARG A 209 -14.69 3.89 0.77
N ARG A 210 -13.70 3.85 1.65
CA ARG A 210 -13.24 5.01 2.39
C ARG A 210 -11.78 5.30 2.07
N LEU A 211 -11.50 6.52 1.60
CA LEU A 211 -10.14 7.04 1.54
C LEU A 211 -9.77 7.57 2.92
N ARG A 212 -8.84 6.91 3.57
CA ARG A 212 -8.24 7.36 4.82
C ARG A 212 -6.90 7.99 4.52
N VAL A 213 -6.68 9.17 5.06
CA VAL A 213 -5.42 9.92 4.93
C VAL A 213 -4.92 10.24 6.31
N GLY A 214 -3.71 9.84 6.62
CA GLY A 214 -3.05 10.07 7.91
C GLY A 214 -1.92 11.06 7.81
N THR A 215 -1.74 11.89 8.85
CA THR A 215 -0.67 12.85 8.94
C THR A 215 -0.25 13.06 10.38
N PRO A 216 1.04 13.02 10.72
CA PRO A 216 2.18 12.74 9.83
C PRO A 216 2.19 11.32 9.28
N GLN A 217 1.45 10.41 9.88
CA GLN A 217 1.31 9.03 9.42
C GLN A 217 -0.07 8.47 9.78
N LEU A 218 -0.49 7.46 9.02
CA LEU A 218 -1.69 6.68 9.32
C LEU A 218 -1.36 5.67 10.43
N GLY A 219 -2.38 5.30 11.23
CA GLY A 219 -2.24 4.29 12.26
C GLY A 219 -1.83 4.82 13.63
N ARG A 220 -1.65 3.91 14.59
CA ARG A 220 -1.26 4.20 15.96
C ARG A 220 0.24 4.17 16.10
N GLN A 221 0.80 5.21 16.70
CA GLN A 221 2.23 5.38 16.92
C GLN A 221 2.69 4.78 18.25
N GLY A 222 3.98 4.50 18.36
CA GLY A 222 4.62 3.97 19.55
C GLY A 222 4.67 2.44 19.55
N THR A 223 4.22 1.79 20.62
CA THR A 223 4.23 0.33 20.75
C THR A 223 2.85 -0.22 21.12
N PRO A 224 1.80 0.07 20.31
CA PRO A 224 0.45 -0.40 20.62
C PRO A 224 0.32 -1.93 20.51
N HIS A 225 1.25 -2.58 19.79
CA HIS A 225 1.28 -4.02 19.55
C HIS A 225 2.65 -4.58 19.90
N VAL A 226 2.68 -5.83 20.37
CA VAL A 226 3.92 -6.55 20.68
C VAL A 226 3.87 -7.95 20.06
N TRP A 227 4.89 -8.27 19.27
CA TRP A 227 5.09 -9.61 18.74
C TRP A 227 6.37 -10.23 19.31
N GLU A 228 6.23 -11.38 19.95
CA GLU A 228 7.32 -12.11 20.58
C GLU A 228 7.52 -13.47 19.89
N TYR A 229 8.75 -13.73 19.44
CA TYR A 229 9.10 -14.97 18.76
C TYR A 229 8.96 -16.17 19.70
N GLY A 230 8.24 -17.20 19.23
CA GLY A 230 7.90 -18.39 20.01
C GLY A 230 6.62 -18.25 20.83
N ALA A 231 5.94 -17.07 20.79
CA ALA A 231 4.63 -16.85 21.36
C ALA A 231 3.59 -16.57 20.25
N ASN A 232 3.37 -15.31 19.91
CA ASN A 232 2.42 -14.87 18.87
C ASN A 232 3.11 -14.58 17.52
N LEU A 233 4.44 -14.47 17.48
CA LEU A 233 5.27 -14.46 16.27
C LEU A 233 5.80 -15.88 16.05
N ILE A 234 5.33 -16.56 15.00
CA ILE A 234 5.67 -17.97 14.72
C ILE A 234 6.84 -18.14 13.77
N GLY A 235 7.14 -17.10 12.99
CA GLY A 235 8.27 -17.08 12.05
C GLY A 235 8.65 -15.68 11.66
N TYR A 236 9.89 -15.50 11.23
CA TYR A 236 10.36 -14.28 10.64
C TYR A 236 11.45 -14.57 9.60
N THR A 237 11.55 -13.71 8.59
CA THR A 237 12.73 -13.63 7.72
C THR A 237 13.55 -12.41 8.09
N TRP A 238 14.88 -12.52 7.98
CA TRP A 238 15.79 -11.41 8.27
C TRP A 238 16.69 -11.19 7.05
N PRO A 239 16.17 -10.60 5.97
CA PRO A 239 16.98 -10.28 4.82
C PRO A 239 17.95 -9.15 5.18
N ALA A 240 19.21 -9.31 4.88
CA ALA A 240 20.21 -8.26 5.01
C ALA A 240 21.01 -8.21 3.70
N ASP A 241 20.77 -7.19 2.90
CA ASP A 241 21.49 -6.96 1.65
C ASP A 241 22.49 -5.82 1.83
N GLY A 242 23.76 -6.14 1.73
CA GLY A 242 24.87 -5.18 1.79
C GLY A 242 25.31 -4.67 0.41
N ALA A 243 24.72 -5.15 -0.69
CA ALA A 243 25.16 -4.77 -2.04
C ALA A 243 24.90 -3.29 -2.35
N SER A 244 23.86 -2.73 -1.76
CA SER A 244 23.49 -1.31 -1.89
C SER A 244 24.11 -0.41 -0.82
N THR A 245 24.90 -0.95 0.12
CA THR A 245 25.51 -0.14 1.17
C THR A 245 26.70 0.66 0.65
N ALA A 246 26.81 1.89 1.11
CA ALA A 246 27.99 2.72 0.84
C ALA A 246 28.42 3.48 2.10
N THR A 247 29.74 3.65 2.24
CA THR A 247 30.37 4.50 3.26
C THR A 247 30.77 5.86 2.71
N ARG A 248 30.65 6.04 1.37
CA ARG A 248 30.82 7.33 0.70
C ARG A 248 29.81 7.49 -0.41
N VAL A 249 29.17 8.65 -0.47
CA VAL A 249 28.20 9.03 -1.51
C VAL A 249 28.68 10.27 -2.25
N PHE A 250 28.67 10.20 -3.58
CA PHE A 250 28.88 11.34 -4.47
C PHE A 250 27.49 11.83 -4.94
N ALA A 251 27.10 13.02 -4.53
CA ALA A 251 25.90 13.68 -5.03
C ALA A 251 26.27 14.57 -6.21
N LEU A 252 25.67 14.31 -7.35
CA LEU A 252 25.91 14.99 -8.62
C LEU A 252 24.80 16.04 -8.85
N GLY A 253 25.14 17.32 -8.84
CA GLY A 253 24.24 18.43 -9.11
C GLY A 253 24.18 18.82 -10.59
N GLU A 254 23.86 20.10 -10.87
CA GLU A 254 23.77 20.61 -12.23
C GLU A 254 25.13 20.60 -12.94
N GLN A 255 25.10 20.33 -14.25
CA GLN A 255 26.23 20.47 -15.14
C GLN A 255 26.34 21.93 -15.58
N GLY A 256 27.29 22.68 -14.99
CA GLY A 256 27.56 24.07 -15.35
C GLY A 256 28.73 24.22 -16.33
N GLU A 257 29.06 25.47 -16.66
CA GLU A 257 30.20 25.80 -17.56
C GLU A 257 31.56 25.36 -16.99
N ASN A 258 31.68 25.30 -15.66
CA ASN A 258 32.89 24.89 -14.93
C ASN A 258 32.93 23.40 -14.57
N GLY A 259 32.07 22.58 -15.14
CA GLY A 259 31.91 21.17 -14.82
C GLY A 259 30.68 20.87 -13.98
N GLN A 260 30.56 19.62 -13.59
CA GLN A 260 29.44 19.17 -12.75
C GLN A 260 29.63 19.57 -11.28
N LEU A 261 28.59 20.12 -10.67
CA LEU A 261 28.59 20.36 -9.25
C LEU A 261 28.57 19.00 -8.51
N VAL A 262 29.52 18.76 -7.61
CA VAL A 262 29.64 17.51 -6.87
C VAL A 262 29.75 17.80 -5.38
N ALA A 263 28.98 17.09 -4.58
CA ALA A 263 29.14 17.06 -3.13
C ALA A 263 29.44 15.62 -2.68
N VAL A 264 30.24 15.49 -1.63
CA VAL A 264 30.65 14.19 -1.10
C VAL A 264 30.26 14.13 0.38
N ALA A 265 29.62 13.03 0.77
CA ALA A 265 29.42 12.63 2.16
C ALA A 265 30.14 11.31 2.41
N GLU A 266 30.79 11.20 3.57
CA GLU A 266 31.57 10.02 3.94
C GLU A 266 31.41 9.74 5.43
N ASP A 267 31.25 8.46 5.78
CA ASP A 267 31.29 7.95 7.15
C ASP A 267 32.48 6.99 7.28
N ARG A 268 33.51 7.40 8.04
CA ARG A 268 34.76 6.65 8.24
C ARG A 268 34.74 5.76 9.48
N ASP A 269 33.78 5.97 10.36
CA ASP A 269 33.78 5.33 11.70
C ASP A 269 32.96 4.03 11.74
N THR A 270 32.49 3.55 10.58
CA THR A 270 31.64 2.34 10.49
C THR A 270 32.35 1.03 10.76
N GLY A 271 33.70 1.00 10.75
CA GLY A 271 34.48 -0.24 10.77
C GLY A 271 34.34 -1.08 9.49
N ARG A 272 33.66 -0.59 8.47
CA ARG A 272 33.44 -1.24 7.16
C ARG A 272 34.48 -0.79 6.14
N PRO A 273 34.78 -1.65 5.14
CA PRO A 273 35.57 -1.20 3.98
C PRO A 273 34.90 -0.03 3.26
N LEU A 274 35.74 0.78 2.58
CA LEU A 274 35.23 1.84 1.73
C LEU A 274 34.40 1.24 0.58
N THR A 275 33.13 1.62 0.54
CA THR A 275 32.21 1.36 -0.57
C THR A 275 31.62 2.68 -1.03
N GLU A 276 31.48 2.86 -2.34
CA GLU A 276 31.13 4.14 -2.95
C GLU A 276 29.91 3.99 -3.83
N THR A 277 29.04 5.00 -3.82
CA THR A 277 27.90 5.10 -4.72
C THR A 277 27.69 6.54 -5.17
N GLU A 278 26.91 6.74 -6.22
CA GLU A 278 26.55 8.06 -6.73
C GLU A 278 25.02 8.22 -6.74
N VAL A 279 24.57 9.46 -6.53
CA VAL A 279 23.17 9.87 -6.67
C VAL A 279 23.10 11.17 -7.44
N SER A 280 22.17 11.27 -8.39
CA SER A 280 22.04 12.43 -9.29
C SER A 280 20.89 13.34 -8.86
N TYR A 281 21.21 14.63 -8.70
CA TYR A 281 20.28 15.73 -8.42
C TYR A 281 20.47 16.84 -9.47
N VAL A 282 20.27 16.49 -10.74
CA VAL A 282 20.64 17.30 -11.92
C VAL A 282 20.07 18.72 -11.96
N HIS A 283 19.07 19.01 -11.15
CA HIS A 283 18.44 20.35 -11.06
C HIS A 283 18.97 21.19 -9.89
N LEU A 284 19.87 20.64 -9.05
CA LEU A 284 20.42 21.37 -7.92
C LEU A 284 21.65 22.18 -8.35
N THR A 285 21.53 23.50 -8.20
CA THR A 285 22.59 24.48 -8.45
C THR A 285 23.28 24.97 -7.18
N ASP A 286 22.65 24.76 -6.02
CA ASP A 286 23.14 25.18 -4.69
C ASP A 286 24.03 24.12 -4.06
N ALA A 287 25.27 24.47 -3.75
CA ALA A 287 26.27 23.55 -3.21
C ALA A 287 25.95 23.11 -1.76
N GLU A 288 25.33 23.99 -0.95
CA GLU A 288 24.99 23.64 0.44
C GLU A 288 23.80 22.66 0.46
N LEU A 289 22.82 22.91 -0.38
CA LEU A 289 21.68 22.01 -0.55
C LEU A 289 22.14 20.65 -1.06
N LEU A 290 23.06 20.63 -2.04
CA LEU A 290 23.62 19.38 -2.56
C LEU A 290 24.42 18.60 -1.50
N ARG A 291 25.17 19.30 -0.62
CA ARG A 291 25.85 18.66 0.53
C ARG A 291 24.83 18.07 1.54
N SER A 292 23.72 18.75 1.76
CA SER A 292 22.65 18.24 2.61
C SER A 292 22.06 16.96 2.03
N GLN A 293 21.79 16.95 0.72
CA GLN A 293 21.31 15.75 0.00
C GLN A 293 22.32 14.61 0.04
N ALA A 294 23.61 14.89 -0.10
CA ALA A 294 24.67 13.88 0.00
C ALA A 294 24.66 13.20 1.39
N ARG A 295 24.51 14.00 2.47
CA ARG A 295 24.42 13.44 3.84
C ARG A 295 23.15 12.60 4.04
N SER A 296 22.02 13.05 3.54
CA SER A 296 20.76 12.29 3.60
C SER A 296 20.86 10.98 2.82
N ALA A 297 21.43 11.02 1.62
CA ALA A 297 21.67 9.82 0.81
C ALA A 297 22.63 8.84 1.52
N LEU A 298 23.71 9.35 2.13
CA LEU A 298 24.64 8.51 2.91
C LEU A 298 23.91 7.83 4.08
N ALA A 299 23.10 8.55 4.84
CA ALA A 299 22.34 7.98 5.94
C ALA A 299 21.41 6.85 5.49
N ALA A 300 20.81 6.98 4.30
CA ALA A 300 19.93 5.96 3.72
C ALA A 300 20.67 4.67 3.30
N VAL A 301 21.95 4.75 2.92
CA VAL A 301 22.76 3.60 2.44
C VAL A 301 23.85 3.16 3.40
N SER A 302 23.97 3.78 4.58
CA SER A 302 25.05 3.50 5.55
C SER A 302 24.92 2.14 6.23
N ALA A 303 23.76 1.53 6.23
CA ALA A 303 23.51 0.21 6.79
C ALA A 303 22.75 -0.68 5.78
N PRO A 304 22.92 -2.03 5.86
CA PRO A 304 22.09 -2.93 5.09
C PRO A 304 20.62 -2.66 5.36
N VAL A 305 19.83 -2.60 4.29
CA VAL A 305 18.38 -2.53 4.44
C VAL A 305 17.92 -3.88 4.99
N VAL A 306 17.24 -3.83 6.12
CA VAL A 306 16.62 -4.99 6.74
C VAL A 306 15.11 -4.72 6.76
N LEU A 307 14.38 -5.46 5.93
CA LEU A 307 12.91 -5.41 5.88
C LEU A 307 12.40 -6.80 6.29
N PRO A 308 12.28 -7.08 7.60
CA PRO A 308 11.85 -8.39 8.05
C PRO A 308 10.38 -8.62 7.65
N GLU A 309 10.09 -9.83 7.22
CA GLU A 309 8.72 -10.32 7.11
C GLU A 309 8.43 -11.14 8.37
N LEU A 310 7.27 -10.91 8.93
CA LEU A 310 6.86 -11.54 10.18
C LEU A 310 5.64 -12.42 9.91
N THR A 311 5.70 -13.68 10.33
CA THR A 311 4.54 -14.59 10.31
C THR A 311 3.95 -14.65 11.70
N VAL A 312 2.73 -14.15 11.86
CA VAL A 312 2.07 -14.01 13.16
C VAL A 312 0.81 -14.87 13.27
N ARG A 313 0.43 -15.16 14.51
CA ARG A 313 -0.82 -15.84 14.83
C ARG A 313 -1.99 -14.88 14.71
N ALA A 314 -3.01 -15.24 13.93
CA ALA A 314 -4.22 -14.43 13.76
C ALA A 314 -5.14 -14.44 14.99
N ASP A 315 -5.07 -15.51 15.80
CA ASP A 315 -5.95 -15.81 16.93
C ASP A 315 -5.37 -15.42 18.30
N LEU A 316 -4.10 -15.01 18.35
CA LEU A 316 -3.43 -14.53 19.56
C LEU A 316 -3.32 -13.00 19.56
N GLU A 317 -3.31 -12.39 20.75
CA GLU A 317 -3.10 -10.95 20.88
C GLU A 317 -1.71 -10.52 20.40
N PRO A 318 -1.63 -9.50 19.53
CA PRO A 318 -2.74 -8.74 18.90
C PRO A 318 -3.45 -9.59 17.84
N VAL A 319 -4.78 -9.76 17.98
CA VAL A 319 -5.58 -10.56 17.04
C VAL A 319 -5.76 -9.84 15.70
N LEU A 320 -5.90 -10.60 14.62
CA LEU A 320 -6.16 -10.02 13.28
C LEU A 320 -7.44 -9.16 13.30
N GLY A 321 -7.30 -7.91 12.86
CA GLY A 321 -8.34 -6.88 12.91
C GLY A 321 -8.19 -5.90 14.08
N SER A 322 -7.33 -6.19 15.08
CA SER A 322 -6.97 -5.23 16.13
C SER A 322 -5.82 -4.31 15.73
N TYR A 323 -5.12 -4.61 14.65
CA TYR A 323 -4.05 -3.82 14.04
C TYR A 323 -4.32 -3.59 12.55
N GLN A 324 -3.67 -2.60 11.99
CA GLN A 324 -3.83 -2.19 10.59
C GLN A 324 -2.50 -1.70 10.02
N VAL A 325 -2.43 -1.57 8.69
CA VAL A 325 -1.29 -0.90 8.04
C VAL A 325 -1.15 0.53 8.56
N GLY A 326 0.09 0.92 8.80
CA GLY A 326 0.44 2.21 9.41
C GLY A 326 0.60 2.16 10.94
N ASP A 327 0.11 1.13 11.64
CA ASP A 327 0.33 0.96 13.08
C ASP A 327 1.81 0.65 13.37
N ASP A 328 2.33 1.21 14.45
CA ASP A 328 3.63 0.83 15.01
C ASP A 328 3.50 -0.41 15.90
N ALA A 329 4.62 -1.10 16.09
CA ALA A 329 4.70 -2.27 16.95
C ALA A 329 6.11 -2.47 17.52
N LEU A 330 6.20 -3.26 18.57
CA LEU A 330 7.46 -3.78 19.11
C LEU A 330 7.61 -5.25 18.70
N VAL A 331 8.75 -5.59 18.14
CA VAL A 331 9.14 -6.97 17.85
C VAL A 331 10.22 -7.40 18.80
N VAL A 332 10.04 -8.56 19.44
CA VAL A 332 10.99 -9.16 20.39
C VAL A 332 11.41 -10.52 19.88
N ILE A 333 12.70 -10.73 19.66
CA ILE A 333 13.26 -11.99 19.15
C ILE A 333 14.38 -12.45 20.08
N LYS A 334 14.34 -13.73 20.45
CA LYS A 334 15.44 -14.40 21.11
C LYS A 334 15.53 -15.82 20.58
N ASP A 335 16.60 -16.12 19.85
CA ASP A 335 16.84 -17.43 19.26
C ASP A 335 18.34 -17.65 18.97
N VAL A 336 18.66 -18.64 18.13
CA VAL A 336 20.03 -18.95 17.73
C VAL A 336 20.72 -17.85 16.92
N PHE A 337 19.93 -17.04 16.17
CA PHE A 337 20.44 -15.91 15.39
C PHE A 337 20.64 -14.66 16.26
N PHE A 338 19.78 -14.49 17.28
CA PHE A 338 19.87 -13.44 18.30
C PHE A 338 19.98 -14.05 19.71
N PRO A 339 21.14 -14.61 20.10
CA PRO A 339 21.30 -15.38 21.37
C PRO A 339 21.11 -14.48 22.61
N GLU A 340 21.52 -13.22 22.55
CA GLU A 340 21.32 -12.25 23.64
C GLU A 340 19.89 -11.67 23.65
N GLY A 341 19.12 -11.94 22.58
CA GLY A 341 17.84 -11.31 22.33
C GLY A 341 17.98 -9.92 21.68
N THR A 342 16.97 -9.55 20.94
CA THR A 342 16.84 -8.22 20.34
C THR A 342 15.40 -7.74 20.43
N GLN A 343 15.23 -6.43 20.49
CA GLN A 343 13.92 -5.79 20.37
C GLN A 343 14.05 -4.53 19.52
N PHE A 344 13.07 -4.29 18.67
CA PHE A 344 13.06 -3.13 17.78
C PHE A 344 11.64 -2.70 17.46
N GLY A 345 11.47 -1.40 17.30
CA GLY A 345 10.22 -0.80 16.86
C GLY A 345 10.07 -0.93 15.35
N VAL A 346 8.91 -1.34 14.92
CA VAL A 346 8.55 -1.47 13.51
C VAL A 346 7.24 -0.76 13.22
N ARG A 347 7.05 -0.42 11.96
CA ARG A 347 5.81 0.05 11.41
C ARG A 347 5.28 -0.96 10.41
N ILE A 348 4.00 -1.31 10.50
CA ILE A 348 3.35 -2.25 9.60
C ILE A 348 3.06 -1.53 8.28
N THR A 349 3.70 -1.97 7.20
CA THR A 349 3.46 -1.44 5.84
C THR A 349 2.63 -2.37 4.97
N GLY A 350 2.59 -3.66 5.31
CA GLY A 350 1.78 -4.65 4.60
C GLY A 350 1.22 -5.72 5.54
N ILE A 351 0.03 -6.19 5.24
CA ILE A 351 -0.65 -7.30 5.92
C ILE A 351 -1.17 -8.22 4.83
N GLU A 352 -0.58 -9.42 4.72
CA GLU A 352 -1.08 -10.48 3.85
C GLU A 352 -1.78 -11.54 4.69
N VAL A 353 -2.96 -11.95 4.26
CA VAL A 353 -3.79 -12.94 4.95
C VAL A 353 -4.07 -14.11 4.02
N THR A 354 -3.79 -15.30 4.50
CA THR A 354 -4.26 -16.56 3.90
C THR A 354 -5.30 -17.15 4.84
N PRO A 355 -6.59 -17.07 4.50
CA PRO A 355 -7.67 -17.65 5.29
C PRO A 355 -7.43 -19.15 5.52
N GLY A 356 -7.66 -19.59 6.73
CA GLY A 356 -7.66 -21.03 7.03
C GLY A 356 -8.75 -21.75 6.24
N ASN A 357 -8.43 -22.94 5.78
CA ASN A 357 -9.41 -23.89 5.23
C ASN A 357 -9.67 -25.00 6.21
N ASP A 358 -10.53 -25.98 5.88
CA ASP A 358 -10.88 -27.13 6.74
C ASP A 358 -9.66 -27.92 7.27
N ALA A 359 -8.46 -27.69 6.75
CA ALA A 359 -7.21 -28.39 7.08
C ALA A 359 -6.07 -27.49 7.57
N GLY A 360 -6.19 -26.14 7.49
CA GLY A 360 -5.13 -25.19 7.84
C GLY A 360 -5.60 -24.04 8.72
N GLU A 361 -4.68 -23.53 9.55
CA GLU A 361 -4.89 -22.34 10.37
C GLU A 361 -4.79 -21.07 9.50
N GLU A 362 -5.49 -20.02 9.90
CA GLU A 362 -5.36 -18.69 9.31
C GLU A 362 -3.94 -18.18 9.50
N GLN A 363 -3.27 -17.78 8.39
CA GLN A 363 -1.91 -17.27 8.40
C GLN A 363 -1.89 -15.79 8.07
N VAL A 364 -1.07 -15.04 8.80
CA VAL A 364 -0.86 -13.62 8.57
C VAL A 364 0.63 -13.34 8.42
N GLN A 365 0.99 -12.73 7.29
CA GLN A 365 2.32 -12.18 7.08
C GLN A 365 2.27 -10.66 7.18
N LEU A 366 3.22 -10.10 7.93
CA LEU A 366 3.39 -8.66 8.06
C LEU A 366 4.66 -8.22 7.36
N THR A 367 4.56 -7.26 6.47
CA THR A 367 5.70 -6.49 5.96
C THR A 367 5.86 -5.27 6.84
N VAL A 368 7.08 -5.03 7.31
CA VAL A 368 7.35 -3.95 8.25
C VAL A 368 8.56 -3.13 7.84
N THR A 369 8.58 -1.87 8.28
CA THR A 369 9.74 -0.97 8.19
C THR A 369 10.13 -0.49 9.58
N PRO A 370 11.35 0.04 9.80
CA PRO A 370 11.69 0.65 11.07
C PRO A 370 10.68 1.75 11.45
N ALA A 371 10.23 1.75 12.70
CA ALA A 371 9.36 2.83 13.18
C ALA A 371 10.15 4.14 13.29
N THR A 372 9.54 5.25 12.85
CA THR A 372 10.13 6.58 12.99
C THR A 372 10.16 6.99 14.47
N GLY A 373 11.35 7.23 15.02
CA GLY A 373 11.52 7.74 16.39
C GLY A 373 11.80 6.69 17.47
N THR A 374 12.08 5.44 17.10
CA THR A 374 12.62 4.46 18.08
C THR A 374 14.14 4.63 18.17
N PRO A 375 14.72 4.81 19.39
CA PRO A 375 16.15 4.99 19.60
C PRO A 375 16.95 3.72 19.24
#